data_3532371de29d5611f2024cfa21d7a793
#
_entry.id   3532371de29d5611f2024cfa21d7a793
#
_cell.length_a   1.000
_cell.length_b   1.000
_cell.length_c   1.000
_cell.angle_alpha   90.00
_cell.angle_beta   90.00
_cell.angle_gamma   90.00
#
_symmetry.space_group_name_H-M   'P 1'
#
loop_
_entity.id
_entity.type
_entity.pdbx_description
1 polymer ?
#
loop_
_entity_poly.entity_id
_entity_poly.type
_entity_poly.pdbx_seq_one_letter_code
_entity_poly.pdbx_strand_id
1 'polypeptide(L)'
;MQLQDLTVFAAVAAERSFSRAAKKLHRTQPAVSQAVRRLEDELGDRLFDRSSRDGTLTEAGRLLQDYASRLLRLAGDAETAVRELQQVRRGRVVIGANEAAVHSLLPFVARFAVEHPQAHVEVRRVASRQMAEALLERTLDFGVLTFQPPERGLQAISLGHD
;
A
#
# COMPACT_ATOMS: atom_id res chain seq x y z
N MET A 1 -5.00 9.47 -20.65
CA MET A 1 -5.40 9.11 -19.27
C MET A 1 -4.16 9.00 -18.40
N GLN A 2 -4.04 9.79 -17.33
CA GLN A 2 -2.89 9.77 -16.41
C GLN A 2 -3.26 9.06 -15.11
N LEU A 3 -2.34 8.29 -14.53
CA LEU A 3 -2.55 7.61 -13.24
C LEU A 3 -2.94 8.59 -12.11
N GLN A 4 -2.39 9.81 -12.17
CA GLN A 4 -2.70 10.86 -11.21
C GLN A 4 -4.18 11.29 -11.27
N ASP A 5 -4.76 11.38 -12.47
CA ASP A 5 -6.18 11.71 -12.64
C ASP A 5 -7.07 10.54 -12.19
N LEU A 6 -6.65 9.29 -12.42
CA LEU A 6 -7.33 8.11 -11.86
C LEU A 6 -7.30 8.08 -10.33
N THR A 7 -6.17 8.47 -9.72
CA THR A 7 -6.08 8.58 -8.24
C THR A 7 -7.07 9.62 -7.71
N VAL A 8 -7.18 10.76 -8.38
CA VAL A 8 -8.14 11.81 -8.00
C VAL A 8 -9.57 11.30 -8.16
N PHE A 9 -9.89 10.67 -9.29
CA PHE A 9 -11.21 10.09 -9.55
C PHE A 9 -11.58 9.05 -8.47
N ALA A 10 -10.69 8.11 -8.16
CA ALA A 10 -10.91 7.09 -7.15
C ALA A 10 -11.15 7.70 -5.75
N ALA A 11 -10.40 8.76 -5.40
CA ALA A 11 -10.60 9.47 -4.14
C ALA A 11 -11.97 10.16 -4.07
N VAL A 12 -12.44 10.80 -5.15
CA VAL A 12 -13.77 11.44 -5.21
C VAL A 12 -14.86 10.37 -5.09
N ALA A 13 -14.72 9.25 -5.78
CA ALA A 13 -15.66 8.14 -5.71
C ALA A 13 -15.77 7.53 -4.30
N ALA A 14 -14.63 7.32 -3.62
CA ALA A 14 -14.58 6.79 -2.26
C ALA A 14 -15.17 7.77 -1.24
N GLU A 15 -14.80 9.05 -1.32
CA GLU A 15 -15.26 10.09 -0.38
C GLU A 15 -16.69 10.58 -0.69
N ARG A 16 -17.22 10.25 -1.86
CA ARG A 16 -18.50 10.78 -2.37
C ARG A 16 -18.59 12.31 -2.23
N SER A 17 -17.44 13.00 -2.40
CA SER A 17 -17.35 14.46 -2.21
C SER A 17 -16.05 14.99 -2.79
N PHE A 18 -16.15 15.93 -3.71
CA PHE A 18 -15.00 16.63 -4.29
C PHE A 18 -14.20 17.40 -3.22
N SER A 19 -14.88 18.00 -2.25
CA SER A 19 -14.21 18.78 -1.20
C SER A 19 -13.49 17.87 -0.19
N ARG A 20 -14.07 16.71 0.18
CA ARG A 20 -13.40 15.75 1.07
C ARG A 20 -12.22 15.09 0.36
N ALA A 21 -12.37 14.69 -0.90
CA ALA A 21 -11.28 14.17 -1.71
C ALA A 21 -10.12 15.18 -1.85
N ALA A 22 -10.44 16.47 -2.05
CA ALA A 22 -9.43 17.53 -2.12
C ALA A 22 -8.62 17.62 -0.81
N LYS A 23 -9.30 17.60 0.35
CA LYS A 23 -8.64 17.60 1.67
C LYS A 23 -7.75 16.35 1.84
N LYS A 24 -8.26 15.17 1.51
CA LYS A 24 -7.53 13.90 1.64
C LYS A 24 -6.27 13.86 0.76
N LEU A 25 -6.35 14.43 -0.44
CA LEU A 25 -5.24 14.48 -1.40
C LEU A 25 -4.33 15.71 -1.21
N HIS A 26 -4.58 16.54 -0.20
CA HIS A 26 -3.85 17.81 0.02
C HIS A 26 -3.84 18.71 -1.23
N ARG A 27 -5.00 18.79 -1.92
CA ARG A 27 -5.22 19.59 -3.12
C ARG A 27 -6.38 20.58 -2.94
N THR A 28 -6.48 21.55 -3.86
CA THR A 28 -7.65 22.42 -3.92
C THR A 28 -8.81 21.72 -4.63
N GLN A 29 -10.04 22.04 -4.24
CA GLN A 29 -11.23 21.47 -4.88
C GLN A 29 -11.30 21.80 -6.39
N PRO A 30 -10.95 23.00 -6.89
CA PRO A 30 -10.86 23.28 -8.33
C PRO A 30 -9.87 22.34 -9.05
N ALA A 31 -8.70 22.04 -8.45
CA ALA A 31 -7.73 21.14 -9.05
C ALA A 31 -8.26 19.70 -9.16
N VAL A 32 -8.99 19.23 -8.14
CA VAL A 32 -9.67 17.93 -8.16
C VAL A 32 -10.75 17.90 -9.26
N SER A 33 -11.59 18.94 -9.35
CA SER A 33 -12.62 19.04 -10.39
C SER A 33 -12.01 19.06 -11.80
N GLN A 34 -10.89 19.75 -11.98
CA GLN A 34 -10.20 19.81 -13.26
C GLN A 34 -9.61 18.47 -13.68
N ALA A 35 -9.03 17.71 -12.73
CA ALA A 35 -8.51 16.36 -12.99
C ALA A 35 -9.64 15.41 -13.44
N VAL A 36 -10.80 15.45 -12.77
CA VAL A 36 -11.96 14.65 -13.17
C VAL A 36 -12.45 15.07 -14.56
N ARG A 37 -12.55 16.38 -14.85
CA ARG A 37 -12.95 16.86 -16.18
C ARG A 37 -12.02 16.36 -17.28
N ARG A 38 -10.70 16.39 -17.08
CA ARG A 38 -9.75 15.83 -18.07
C ARG A 38 -10.02 14.38 -18.38
N LEU A 39 -10.35 13.55 -17.36
CA LEU A 39 -10.74 12.15 -17.59
C LEU A 39 -12.05 12.05 -18.38
N GLU A 40 -13.06 12.85 -18.03
CA GLU A 40 -14.34 12.88 -18.73
C GLU A 40 -14.17 13.29 -20.19
N ASP A 41 -13.34 14.32 -20.45
CA ASP A 41 -13.04 14.81 -21.79
C ASP A 41 -12.28 13.76 -22.63
N GLU A 42 -11.30 13.06 -22.03
CA GLU A 42 -10.55 11.99 -22.70
C GLU A 42 -11.39 10.74 -23.00
N LEU A 43 -12.31 10.39 -22.10
CA LEU A 43 -13.17 9.22 -22.25
C LEU A 43 -14.44 9.50 -23.06
N GLY A 44 -14.76 10.77 -23.25
CA GLY A 44 -15.96 11.21 -23.99
C GLY A 44 -17.26 11.01 -23.23
N ASP A 45 -17.21 10.68 -21.94
CA ASP A 45 -18.39 10.43 -21.12
C ASP A 45 -18.24 11.01 -19.70
N ARG A 46 -19.38 11.25 -19.06
CA ARG A 46 -19.45 11.74 -17.68
C ARG A 46 -19.25 10.60 -16.71
N LEU A 47 -18.40 10.84 -15.71
CA LEU A 47 -18.10 9.87 -14.66
C LEU A 47 -18.90 10.12 -13.38
N PHE A 48 -19.30 11.37 -13.16
CA PHE A 48 -20.13 11.76 -12.01
C PHE A 48 -21.43 12.42 -12.46
N ASP A 49 -22.51 12.09 -11.76
CA ASP A 49 -23.81 12.71 -11.97
C ASP A 49 -23.81 14.14 -11.41
N ARG A 50 -24.07 15.12 -12.25
CA ARG A 50 -24.13 16.53 -11.86
C ARG A 50 -25.42 16.91 -11.15
N SER A 51 -26.48 16.08 -11.28
CA SER A 51 -27.75 16.31 -10.61
C SER A 51 -27.65 16.04 -9.11
N SER A 52 -26.71 15.17 -8.72
CA SER A 52 -26.44 14.86 -7.31
C SER A 52 -25.25 15.70 -6.81
N ARG A 53 -25.43 16.35 -5.65
CA ARG A 53 -24.34 17.09 -4.98
C ARG A 53 -23.31 16.16 -4.31
N ASP A 54 -23.56 14.85 -4.32
CA ASP A 54 -22.87 13.87 -3.48
C ASP A 54 -21.84 13.03 -4.23
N GLY A 55 -21.35 13.46 -5.40
CA GLY A 55 -20.33 12.71 -6.13
C GLY A 55 -20.78 11.30 -6.53
N THR A 56 -22.08 11.15 -6.86
CA THR A 56 -22.66 9.88 -7.34
C THR A 56 -22.06 9.54 -8.70
N LEU A 57 -21.62 8.28 -8.86
CA LEU A 57 -21.07 7.80 -10.12
C LEU A 57 -22.17 7.51 -11.15
N THR A 58 -21.90 7.85 -12.41
CA THR A 58 -22.64 7.36 -13.59
C THR A 58 -22.36 5.86 -13.83
N GLU A 59 -22.96 5.28 -14.82
CA GLU A 59 -22.63 3.91 -15.26
C GLU A 59 -21.18 3.82 -15.75
N ALA A 60 -20.74 4.78 -16.58
CA ALA A 60 -19.35 4.91 -17.00
C ALA A 60 -18.40 5.11 -15.82
N GLY A 61 -18.81 5.91 -14.82
CA GLY A 61 -18.04 6.10 -13.58
C GLY A 61 -17.87 4.81 -12.78
N ARG A 62 -18.92 3.98 -12.64
CA ARG A 62 -18.83 2.67 -11.95
C ARG A 62 -17.90 1.72 -12.70
N LEU A 63 -18.03 1.65 -14.02
CA LEU A 63 -17.14 0.83 -14.85
C LEU A 63 -15.68 1.28 -14.70
N LEU A 64 -15.42 2.58 -14.78
CA LEU A 64 -14.07 3.12 -14.59
C LEU A 64 -13.54 2.86 -13.18
N GLN A 65 -14.36 2.88 -12.14
CA GLN A 65 -13.93 2.64 -10.76
C GLN A 65 -13.30 1.26 -10.59
N ASP A 66 -13.90 0.24 -11.21
CA ASP A 66 -13.35 -1.13 -11.17
C ASP A 66 -12.00 -1.21 -11.86
N TYR A 67 -11.88 -0.63 -13.05
CA TYR A 67 -10.60 -0.58 -13.78
C TYR A 67 -9.56 0.31 -13.10
N ALA A 68 -9.94 1.48 -12.60
CA ALA A 68 -9.05 2.39 -11.89
C ALA A 68 -8.43 1.72 -10.65
N SER A 69 -9.24 1.00 -9.87
CA SER A 69 -8.76 0.25 -8.70
C SER A 69 -7.72 -0.80 -9.08
N ARG A 70 -7.92 -1.50 -10.20
CA ARG A 70 -6.98 -2.52 -10.70
C ARG A 70 -5.69 -1.88 -11.24
N LEU A 71 -5.80 -0.79 -11.99
CA LEU A 71 -4.66 -0.06 -12.56
C LEU A 71 -3.80 0.56 -11.46
N LEU A 72 -4.41 1.20 -10.48
CA LEU A 72 -3.68 1.81 -9.35
C LEU A 72 -2.96 0.76 -8.51
N ARG A 73 -3.60 -0.38 -8.26
CA ARG A 73 -2.94 -1.51 -7.59
C ARG A 73 -1.77 -2.04 -8.41
N LEU A 74 -1.95 -2.29 -9.71
CA LEU A 74 -0.88 -2.78 -10.59
C LEU A 74 0.30 -1.80 -10.66
N ALA A 75 0.04 -0.49 -10.68
CA ALA A 75 1.09 0.52 -10.62
C ALA A 75 1.88 0.44 -9.29
N GLY A 76 1.18 0.32 -8.16
CA GLY A 76 1.81 0.11 -6.86
C GLY A 76 2.62 -1.18 -6.77
N ASP A 77 2.11 -2.28 -7.34
CA ASP A 77 2.82 -3.56 -7.43
C ASP A 77 4.11 -3.43 -8.25
N ALA A 78 4.06 -2.72 -9.39
CA ALA A 78 5.24 -2.47 -10.24
C ALA A 78 6.29 -1.63 -9.51
N GLU A 79 5.89 -0.55 -8.83
CA GLU A 79 6.82 0.27 -8.03
C GLU A 79 7.47 -0.56 -6.91
N THR A 80 6.68 -1.43 -6.26
CA THR A 80 7.16 -2.32 -5.21
C THR A 80 8.14 -3.34 -5.77
N ALA A 81 7.84 -4.00 -6.90
CA ALA A 81 8.72 -4.97 -7.54
C ALA A 81 10.07 -4.35 -7.93
N VAL A 82 10.07 -3.12 -8.48
CA VAL A 82 11.32 -2.40 -8.79
C VAL A 82 12.10 -2.07 -7.52
N ARG A 83 11.42 -1.67 -6.45
CA ARG A 83 12.05 -1.38 -5.16
C ARG A 83 12.64 -2.66 -4.54
N GLU A 84 11.93 -3.77 -4.59
CA GLU A 84 12.41 -5.09 -4.14
C GLU A 84 13.66 -5.52 -4.91
N LEU A 85 13.67 -5.36 -6.23
CA LEU A 85 14.85 -5.65 -7.04
C LEU A 85 16.08 -4.83 -6.60
N GLN A 86 15.88 -3.57 -6.23
CA GLN A 86 16.94 -2.72 -5.69
C GLN A 86 17.40 -3.17 -4.30
N GLN A 87 16.48 -3.64 -3.46
CA GLN A 87 16.79 -4.18 -2.11
C GLN A 87 17.55 -5.49 -2.22
N VAL A 88 17.11 -6.42 -3.08
CA VAL A 88 17.83 -7.68 -3.36
C VAL A 88 19.25 -7.41 -3.86
N ARG A 89 19.44 -6.45 -4.75
CA ARG A 89 20.78 -6.03 -5.21
C ARG A 89 21.65 -5.46 -4.10
N ARG A 90 21.05 -4.89 -3.05
CA ARG A 90 21.75 -4.36 -1.87
C ARG A 90 21.88 -5.39 -0.74
N GLY A 91 21.36 -6.62 -0.94
CA GLY A 91 21.37 -7.65 0.10
C GLY A 91 20.66 -7.21 1.40
N ARG A 92 19.65 -6.35 1.33
CA ARG A 92 18.95 -5.83 2.52
C ARG A 92 17.70 -6.65 2.82
N VAL A 93 17.54 -7.01 4.10
CA VAL A 93 16.36 -7.67 4.67
C VAL A 93 15.83 -6.84 5.83
N VAL A 94 14.54 -6.57 5.85
CA VAL A 94 13.88 -5.80 6.92
C VAL A 94 12.98 -6.73 7.72
N ILE A 95 13.31 -6.91 9.01
CA ILE A 95 12.56 -7.78 9.92
C ILE A 95 11.81 -6.93 10.93
N GLY A 96 10.48 -7.07 10.97
CA GLY A 96 9.67 -6.52 12.05
C GLY A 96 9.66 -7.47 13.25
N ALA A 97 9.83 -6.94 14.45
CA ALA A 97 9.70 -7.71 15.68
C ALA A 97 8.96 -6.89 16.76
N ASN A 98 8.10 -7.55 17.54
CA ASN A 98 7.50 -6.92 18.71
C ASN A 98 8.52 -6.92 19.89
N GLU A 99 8.17 -6.24 20.97
CA GLU A 99 9.03 -6.07 22.15
C GLU A 99 9.54 -7.42 22.70
N ALA A 100 8.67 -8.41 22.77
CA ALA A 100 9.03 -9.74 23.30
C ALA A 100 9.95 -10.52 22.33
N ALA A 101 9.70 -10.42 21.03
CA ALA A 101 10.44 -11.17 20.00
C ALA A 101 11.83 -10.57 19.69
N VAL A 102 12.03 -9.25 19.90
CA VAL A 102 13.32 -8.60 19.60
C VAL A 102 14.49 -9.29 20.32
N HIS A 103 14.36 -9.56 21.60
CA HIS A 103 15.44 -10.14 22.39
C HIS A 103 15.82 -11.56 21.92
N SER A 104 14.83 -12.37 21.56
CA SER A 104 15.05 -13.72 21.02
C SER A 104 15.63 -13.69 19.61
N LEU A 105 15.33 -12.66 18.81
CA LEU A 105 15.78 -12.53 17.43
C LEU A 105 17.25 -12.09 17.30
N LEU A 106 17.70 -11.17 18.16
CA LEU A 106 19.01 -10.53 18.04
C LEU A 106 20.22 -11.48 17.96
N PRO A 107 20.30 -12.60 18.73
CA PRO A 107 21.40 -13.55 18.60
C PRO A 107 21.47 -14.22 17.23
N PHE A 108 20.33 -14.50 16.60
CA PHE A 108 20.27 -15.09 15.26
C PHE A 108 20.71 -14.07 14.19
N VAL A 109 20.27 -12.83 14.31
CA VAL A 109 20.68 -11.74 13.41
C VAL A 109 22.18 -11.50 13.52
N ALA A 110 22.72 -11.47 14.74
CA ALA A 110 24.16 -11.27 14.96
C ALA A 110 24.99 -12.38 14.32
N ARG A 111 24.58 -13.65 14.50
CA ARG A 111 25.25 -14.79 13.86
C ARG A 111 25.16 -14.71 12.34
N PHE A 112 23.98 -14.41 11.79
CA PHE A 112 23.78 -14.29 10.35
C PHE A 112 24.65 -13.16 9.76
N ALA A 113 24.77 -12.03 10.44
CA ALA A 113 25.59 -10.91 9.98
C ALA A 113 27.09 -11.26 9.91
N VAL A 114 27.57 -12.12 10.81
CA VAL A 114 28.96 -12.65 10.77
C VAL A 114 29.17 -13.60 9.61
N GLU A 115 28.20 -14.49 9.35
CA GLU A 115 28.26 -15.49 8.27
C GLU A 115 28.05 -14.87 6.88
N HIS A 116 27.29 -13.74 6.82
CA HIS A 116 26.90 -13.08 5.58
C HIS A 116 27.19 -11.56 5.60
N PRO A 117 28.46 -11.13 5.58
CA PRO A 117 28.83 -9.72 5.74
C PRO A 117 28.34 -8.78 4.64
N GLN A 118 27.92 -9.33 3.49
CA GLN A 118 27.32 -8.55 2.39
C GLN A 118 25.81 -8.30 2.56
N ALA A 119 25.17 -9.03 3.48
CA ALA A 119 23.75 -8.87 3.76
C ALA A 119 23.54 -7.80 4.84
N HIS A 120 22.63 -6.86 4.57
CA HIS A 120 22.25 -5.85 5.54
C HIS A 120 20.90 -6.22 6.16
N VAL A 121 20.91 -6.63 7.43
CA VAL A 121 19.69 -6.94 8.16
C VAL A 121 19.29 -5.75 9.03
N GLU A 122 18.09 -5.24 8.79
CA GLU A 122 17.49 -4.17 9.59
C GLU A 122 16.36 -4.76 10.44
N VAL A 123 16.46 -4.60 11.75
CA VAL A 123 15.39 -5.00 12.68
C VAL A 123 14.62 -3.77 13.11
N ARG A 124 13.32 -3.77 12.84
CA ARG A 124 12.39 -2.70 13.23
C ARG A 124 11.47 -3.16 14.35
N ARG A 125 11.32 -2.32 15.35
CA ARG A 125 10.30 -2.54 16.36
C ARG A 125 8.95 -2.16 15.79
N VAL A 126 8.03 -3.13 15.71
CA VAL A 126 6.67 -2.97 15.18
C VAL A 126 5.67 -3.59 16.15
N ALA A 127 4.63 -2.85 16.47
CA ALA A 127 3.56 -3.37 17.33
C ALA A 127 2.85 -4.55 16.64
N SER A 128 2.53 -5.61 17.39
CA SER A 128 1.92 -6.84 16.86
C SER A 128 0.69 -6.59 15.98
N ARG A 129 -0.15 -5.61 16.34
CA ARG A 129 -1.36 -5.22 15.60
C ARG A 129 -1.08 -4.58 14.22
N GLN A 130 0.13 -4.04 14.02
CA GLN A 130 0.53 -3.38 12.77
C GLN A 130 1.40 -4.30 11.90
N MET A 131 1.79 -5.46 12.43
CA MET A 131 2.74 -6.35 11.76
C MET A 131 2.17 -6.93 10.46
N ALA A 132 0.92 -7.39 10.49
CA ALA A 132 0.27 -7.96 9.32
C ALA A 132 0.10 -6.93 8.19
N GLU A 133 -0.32 -5.72 8.51
CA GLU A 133 -0.46 -4.61 7.56
C GLU A 133 0.90 -4.27 6.93
N ALA A 134 1.95 -4.11 7.75
CA ALA A 134 3.29 -3.79 7.29
C ALA A 134 3.90 -4.88 6.38
N LEU A 135 3.58 -6.16 6.61
CA LEU A 135 3.95 -7.27 5.74
C LEU A 135 3.18 -7.25 4.42
N LEU A 136 1.87 -7.03 4.47
CA LEU A 136 1.02 -6.95 3.28
C LEU A 136 1.37 -5.74 2.41
N GLU A 137 1.76 -4.62 3.02
CA GLU A 137 2.28 -3.42 2.35
C GLU A 137 3.75 -3.55 1.91
N ARG A 138 4.39 -4.69 2.24
CA ARG A 138 5.79 -4.97 1.91
C ARG A 138 6.79 -3.92 2.42
N THR A 139 6.47 -3.30 3.54
CA THR A 139 7.40 -2.43 4.29
C THR A 139 8.33 -3.24 5.19
N LEU A 140 7.99 -4.52 5.42
CA LEU A 140 8.77 -5.55 6.08
C LEU A 140 8.84 -6.80 5.16
N ASP A 141 9.99 -7.48 5.17
CA ASP A 141 10.16 -8.76 4.49
C ASP A 141 9.70 -9.93 5.38
N PHE A 142 9.96 -9.82 6.70
CA PHE A 142 9.57 -10.80 7.70
C PHE A 142 9.00 -10.11 8.93
N GLY A 143 8.08 -10.82 9.61
CA GLY A 143 7.58 -10.42 10.93
C GLY A 143 7.80 -11.56 11.94
N VAL A 144 8.32 -11.23 13.12
CA VAL A 144 8.50 -12.18 14.23
C VAL A 144 7.51 -11.83 15.34
N LEU A 145 6.62 -12.76 15.61
CA LEU A 145 5.54 -12.66 16.58
C LEU A 145 5.54 -13.86 17.53
N THR A 146 4.99 -13.67 18.71
CA THR A 146 4.77 -14.74 19.70
C THR A 146 3.45 -15.50 19.50
N PHE A 147 2.67 -15.14 18.47
CA PHE A 147 1.40 -15.78 18.11
C PHE A 147 1.21 -15.73 16.59
N GLN A 148 0.36 -16.63 16.07
CA GLN A 148 0.02 -16.63 14.64
C GLN A 148 -1.09 -15.61 14.36
N PRO A 149 -0.84 -14.62 13.48
CA PRO A 149 -1.85 -13.66 13.09
C PRO A 149 -2.94 -14.32 12.20
N PRO A 150 -4.21 -13.91 12.32
CA PRO A 150 -5.32 -14.53 11.60
C PRO A 150 -5.46 -14.07 10.13
N GLU A 151 -4.61 -13.18 9.66
CA GLU A 151 -4.73 -12.52 8.36
C GLU A 151 -4.44 -13.49 7.20
N ARG A 152 -5.35 -13.47 6.21
CA ARG A 152 -5.19 -14.22 4.95
C ARG A 152 -4.12 -13.57 4.08
N GLY A 153 -3.26 -14.38 3.47
CA GLY A 153 -2.21 -13.91 2.56
C GLY A 153 -0.81 -13.87 3.18
N LEU A 154 -0.68 -14.22 4.45
CA LEU A 154 0.61 -14.41 5.13
C LEU A 154 0.87 -15.90 5.36
N GLN A 155 2.13 -16.31 5.20
CA GLN A 155 2.61 -17.63 5.61
C GLN A 155 3.33 -17.52 6.95
N ALA A 156 3.00 -18.37 7.88
CA ALA A 156 3.64 -18.43 9.17
C ALA A 156 4.39 -19.77 9.34
N ILE A 157 5.59 -19.69 9.89
CA ILE A 157 6.39 -20.86 10.30
C ILE A 157 6.69 -20.71 11.79
N SER A 158 6.59 -21.82 12.54
CA SER A 158 6.99 -21.83 13.94
C SER A 158 8.50 -22.02 14.04
N LEU A 159 9.17 -21.11 14.77
CA LEU A 159 10.62 -21.19 15.00
C LEU A 159 10.99 -21.93 16.30
N GLY A 160 10.03 -22.22 17.14
CA GLY A 160 10.19 -22.95 18.41
C GLY A 160 8.96 -22.77 19.30
N HIS A 161 8.93 -23.54 20.38
CA HIS A 161 7.99 -23.40 21.49
C HIS A 161 8.85 -23.20 22.73
N ASP A 162 8.53 -22.20 23.54
CA ASP A 162 9.08 -22.07 24.89
C ASP A 162 8.51 -23.12 25.84
#